data_fc201a0dcc78ee8fd7c68cfaa11c13c4
#
_entry.id   fc201a0dcc78ee8fd7c68cfaa11c13c4
#
_cell.length_a   1.000
_cell.length_b   1.000
_cell.length_c   1.000
_cell.angle_alpha   90.00
_cell.angle_beta   90.00
_cell.angle_gamma   90.00
#
_symmetry.space_group_name_H-M   'P 1'
#
loop_
_entity.id
_entity.type
_entity.pdbx_description
1 polymer ?
#
loop_
_entity_poly.entity_id
_entity_poly.type
_entity_poly.pdbx_seq_one_letter_code
_entity_poly.pdbx_strand_id
1 'polypeptide(L)'
;MEECGGMYRIGGWKVKIYDISMEIHENMTVYKNKEEKRPQHTITVQKGDVTESRICMDMHTGAHIDAPLHMINGGDTIENLDLSKVITRCKVFDFTHISDKITREDLKDKNIEKGDFVIFKTRNSFREDFDFQFVYLEKSGAEFLKEKGVVGVGIDALGIERDQPEHETHKILLGAGVVILEGLRLKEVEEGEYFLFAAPLKIKGAEAAPTRAVLIKEE
;
A
#
# COMPACT_ATOMS: atom_id res chain seq x y z
N MET A 1 22.67 -8.77 0.23
CA MET A 1 21.29 -8.65 -0.34
C MET A 1 20.61 -9.95 0.04
N GLU A 2 19.82 -9.89 1.10
CA GLU A 2 19.01 -11.04 1.50
C GLU A 2 17.81 -11.13 0.56
N GLU A 3 17.52 -12.34 0.07
CA GLU A 3 16.36 -12.60 -0.78
C GLU A 3 15.08 -12.20 -0.04
N CYS A 4 14.33 -11.22 -0.57
CA CYS A 4 13.01 -10.81 -0.08
C CYS A 4 11.95 -11.88 -0.37
N GLY A 5 12.09 -13.08 0.20
CA GLY A 5 11.14 -14.16 0.04
C GLY A 5 11.67 -15.47 0.61
N GLY A 6 11.39 -15.75 1.87
CA GLY A 6 11.73 -17.02 2.50
C GLY A 6 10.71 -18.11 2.19
N MET A 7 11.18 -19.36 2.03
CA MET A 7 10.33 -20.55 1.95
C MET A 7 9.94 -21.02 3.33
N TYR A 8 8.65 -21.16 3.57
CA TYR A 8 8.10 -21.53 4.89
C TYR A 8 7.13 -22.71 4.78
N ARG A 9 6.85 -23.34 5.92
CA ARG A 9 5.75 -24.29 6.05
C ARG A 9 4.74 -23.74 7.06
N ILE A 10 3.53 -23.49 6.60
CA ILE A 10 2.41 -23.04 7.44
C ILE A 10 1.34 -24.13 7.39
N GLY A 11 1.04 -24.78 8.53
CA GLY A 11 0.03 -25.83 8.60
C GLY A 11 0.25 -26.99 7.61
N GLY A 12 1.51 -27.29 7.24
CA GLY A 12 1.85 -28.32 6.25
C GLY A 12 1.96 -27.82 4.80
N TRP A 13 1.51 -26.63 4.49
CA TRP A 13 1.59 -26.00 3.16
C TRP A 13 2.97 -25.38 2.94
N LYS A 14 3.55 -25.62 1.77
CA LYS A 14 4.78 -24.95 1.35
C LYS A 14 4.38 -23.61 0.73
N VAL A 15 4.86 -22.51 1.32
CA VAL A 15 4.52 -21.16 0.91
C VAL A 15 5.77 -20.30 0.77
N LYS A 16 5.73 -19.37 -0.17
CA LYS A 16 6.69 -18.28 -0.28
C LYS A 16 6.05 -17.01 0.26
N ILE A 17 6.74 -16.35 1.20
CA ILE A 17 6.27 -15.11 1.84
C ILE A 17 7.12 -13.95 1.32
N TYR A 18 6.46 -12.91 0.81
CA TYR A 18 7.09 -11.66 0.40
C TYR A 18 6.65 -10.56 1.37
N ASP A 19 7.58 -10.00 2.10
CA ASP A 19 7.36 -8.76 2.83
C ASP A 19 7.45 -7.60 1.85
N ILE A 20 6.30 -7.01 1.57
CA ILE A 20 6.18 -5.90 0.63
C ILE A 20 6.04 -4.54 1.32
N SER A 21 6.37 -4.49 2.62
CA SER A 21 6.31 -3.26 3.41
C SER A 21 7.53 -2.39 3.15
N MET A 22 7.34 -1.09 3.11
CA MET A 22 8.44 -0.14 3.23
C MET A 22 8.94 -0.11 4.67
N GLU A 23 10.26 -0.23 4.88
CA GLU A 23 10.86 -0.15 6.21
C GLU A 23 10.71 1.26 6.79
N ILE A 24 10.33 1.33 8.06
CA ILE A 24 10.14 2.61 8.77
C ILE A 24 11.40 2.91 9.58
N HIS A 25 12.09 3.99 9.22
CA HIS A 25 13.28 4.48 9.92
C HIS A 25 13.45 5.99 9.72
N GLU A 26 14.24 6.65 10.57
CA GLU A 26 14.39 8.11 10.60
C GLU A 26 14.85 8.75 9.28
N ASN A 27 15.62 8.00 8.46
CA ASN A 27 16.14 8.48 7.17
C ASN A 27 15.36 7.95 5.97
N MET A 28 14.17 7.35 6.19
CA MET A 28 13.37 6.81 5.11
C MET A 28 12.86 7.90 4.16
N THR A 29 12.54 7.49 2.95
CA THR A 29 11.86 8.34 1.99
C THR A 29 10.43 8.65 2.48
N VAL A 30 10.09 9.92 2.47
CA VAL A 30 8.76 10.41 2.82
C VAL A 30 8.19 11.25 1.69
N TYR A 31 6.86 11.41 1.67
CA TYR A 31 6.17 12.13 0.61
C TYR A 31 6.72 13.55 0.43
N LYS A 32 7.12 13.87 -0.82
CA LYS A 32 7.74 15.14 -1.23
C LYS A 32 9.03 15.48 -0.46
N ASN A 33 9.73 14.49 0.11
CA ASN A 33 10.94 14.65 0.91
C ASN A 33 10.81 15.67 2.05
N LYS A 34 9.63 15.79 2.64
CA LYS A 34 9.37 16.73 3.74
C LYS A 34 9.94 16.22 5.04
N GLU A 35 10.97 16.88 5.57
CA GLU A 35 11.67 16.51 6.81
C GLU A 35 10.72 16.33 8.01
N GLU A 36 9.70 17.19 8.11
CA GLU A 36 8.69 17.14 9.17
C GLU A 36 7.83 15.88 9.17
N LYS A 37 7.84 15.12 8.06
CA LYS A 37 7.13 13.84 7.92
C LYS A 37 7.98 12.62 8.28
N ARG A 38 9.27 12.82 8.55
CA ARG A 38 10.14 11.71 8.89
C ARG A 38 9.81 11.13 10.26
N PRO A 39 9.78 9.81 10.40
CA PRO A 39 9.60 9.18 11.70
C PRO A 39 10.70 9.56 12.67
N GLN A 40 10.34 9.69 13.94
CA GLN A 40 11.28 9.86 15.04
C GLN A 40 11.19 8.66 15.97
N HIS A 41 12.27 7.89 16.07
CA HIS A 41 12.39 6.76 16.98
C HIS A 41 13.29 7.13 18.15
N THR A 42 12.78 7.04 19.38
CA THR A 42 13.49 7.44 20.58
C THR A 42 13.51 6.30 21.61
N ILE A 43 14.69 5.91 22.08
CA ILE A 43 14.81 5.01 23.23
C ILE A 43 14.41 5.79 24.47
N THR A 44 13.35 5.33 25.14
CA THR A 44 12.79 5.99 26.35
C THR A 44 13.30 5.36 27.64
N VAL A 45 13.64 4.09 27.60
CA VAL A 45 14.25 3.34 28.72
C VAL A 45 15.36 2.45 28.18
N GLN A 46 16.52 2.48 28.85
CA GLN A 46 17.59 1.49 28.68
C GLN A 46 18.22 1.19 30.04
N LYS A 47 17.87 0.02 30.62
CA LYS A 47 18.34 -0.37 31.94
C LYS A 47 18.51 -1.88 32.01
N GLY A 48 19.76 -2.35 32.15
CA GLY A 48 20.08 -3.79 32.10
C GLY A 48 19.64 -4.37 30.75
N ASP A 49 18.84 -5.44 30.78
CA ASP A 49 18.32 -6.11 29.60
C ASP A 49 17.00 -5.49 29.06
N VAL A 50 16.50 -4.41 29.69
CA VAL A 50 15.24 -3.76 29.29
C VAL A 50 15.53 -2.59 28.38
N THR A 51 14.91 -2.60 27.20
CA THR A 51 14.88 -1.47 26.26
C THR A 51 13.44 -1.17 25.89
N GLU A 52 13.02 0.08 26.07
CA GLU A 52 11.73 0.59 25.60
C GLU A 52 11.95 1.77 24.69
N SER A 53 11.10 1.90 23.69
CA SER A 53 11.18 2.99 22.72
C SER A 53 9.81 3.56 22.38
N ARG A 54 9.83 4.73 21.77
CA ARG A 54 8.66 5.43 21.25
C ARG A 54 8.92 5.79 19.80
N ILE A 55 7.90 5.68 18.97
CA ILE A 55 7.90 6.21 17.61
C ILE A 55 6.86 7.32 17.48
N CYS A 56 7.24 8.41 16.80
CA CYS A 56 6.34 9.47 16.37
C CYS A 56 6.43 9.56 14.85
N MET A 57 5.30 9.43 14.17
CA MET A 57 5.22 9.43 12.70
C MET A 57 3.81 9.79 12.23
N ASP A 58 3.70 10.25 10.96
CA ASP A 58 2.41 10.46 10.31
C ASP A 58 1.72 9.12 10.03
N MET A 59 0.37 9.14 9.92
CA MET A 59 -0.42 7.94 9.61
C MET A 59 -0.10 7.39 8.21
N HIS A 60 0.31 8.24 7.27
CA HIS A 60 0.72 7.90 5.90
C HIS A 60 2.23 7.60 5.79
N THR A 61 2.82 6.97 6.81
CA THR A 61 4.24 6.61 6.81
C THR A 61 4.45 5.16 6.38
N GLY A 62 5.36 4.97 5.41
CA GLY A 62 5.70 3.64 4.90
C GLY A 62 4.51 2.96 4.20
N ALA A 63 4.40 1.64 4.32
CA ALA A 63 3.22 0.94 3.85
C ALA A 63 2.04 1.24 4.78
N HIS A 64 0.94 1.76 4.22
CA HIS A 64 -0.23 2.20 4.97
C HIS A 64 -1.52 2.02 4.19
N ILE A 65 -2.64 2.08 4.90
CA ILE A 65 -3.98 2.03 4.32
C ILE A 65 -4.71 3.33 4.64
N ASP A 66 -5.34 3.90 3.61
CA ASP A 66 -6.19 5.06 3.72
C ASP A 66 -7.62 4.67 4.11
N ALA A 67 -8.19 5.41 5.06
CA ALA A 67 -9.61 5.37 5.37
C ALA A 67 -10.37 6.49 4.61
N PRO A 68 -11.69 6.37 4.42
CA PRO A 68 -12.49 7.40 3.74
C PRO A 68 -12.32 8.81 4.29
N LEU A 69 -12.09 8.96 5.61
CA LEU A 69 -11.87 10.25 6.26
C LEU A 69 -10.69 11.04 5.66
N HIS A 70 -9.71 10.36 5.04
CA HIS A 70 -8.55 11.02 4.42
C HIS A 70 -8.95 12.06 3.38
N MET A 71 -9.92 11.75 2.51
CA MET A 71 -10.32 12.65 1.39
C MET A 71 -11.84 12.93 1.35
N ILE A 72 -12.62 12.39 2.28
CA ILE A 72 -14.07 12.56 2.34
C ILE A 72 -14.45 13.14 3.69
N ASN A 73 -15.00 14.35 3.70
CA ASN A 73 -15.47 15.02 4.92
C ASN A 73 -16.53 14.16 5.63
N GLY A 74 -16.27 13.82 6.91
CA GLY A 74 -17.13 12.94 7.69
C GLY A 74 -17.10 11.48 7.22
N GLY A 75 -16.11 11.11 6.41
CA GLY A 75 -15.88 9.73 6.02
C GLY A 75 -15.53 8.82 7.20
N ASP A 76 -15.61 7.53 6.96
CA ASP A 76 -15.32 6.52 7.97
C ASP A 76 -13.83 6.48 8.33
N THR A 77 -13.51 5.99 9.51
CA THR A 77 -12.16 5.95 10.09
C THR A 77 -11.57 4.56 10.06
N ILE A 78 -10.24 4.46 10.19
CA ILE A 78 -9.49 3.23 9.94
C ILE A 78 -9.88 2.06 10.85
N GLU A 79 -10.30 2.31 12.08
CA GLU A 79 -10.73 1.25 13.01
C GLU A 79 -11.99 0.51 12.58
N ASN A 80 -12.76 1.08 11.64
CA ASN A 80 -13.99 0.50 11.10
C ASN A 80 -13.73 -0.29 9.79
N LEU A 81 -12.47 -0.35 9.33
CA LEU A 81 -12.13 -1.11 8.12
C LEU A 81 -12.54 -2.57 8.25
N ASP A 82 -13.30 -3.07 7.26
CA ASP A 82 -13.58 -4.50 7.11
C ASP A 82 -12.29 -5.24 6.71
N LEU A 83 -11.74 -6.01 7.65
CA LEU A 83 -10.49 -6.74 7.45
C LEU A 83 -10.57 -7.79 6.34
N SER A 84 -11.75 -8.26 5.97
CA SER A 84 -11.91 -9.20 4.86
C SER A 84 -11.48 -8.60 3.51
N LYS A 85 -11.44 -7.28 3.39
CA LYS A 85 -10.95 -6.57 2.21
C LYS A 85 -9.43 -6.54 2.09
N VAL A 86 -8.69 -6.70 3.20
CA VAL A 86 -7.21 -6.57 3.26
C VAL A 86 -6.52 -7.84 3.73
N ILE A 87 -7.29 -8.88 4.08
CA ILE A 87 -6.84 -10.25 4.31
C ILE A 87 -7.59 -11.11 3.30
N THR A 88 -7.09 -11.16 2.08
CA THR A 88 -7.85 -11.68 0.93
C THR A 88 -6.93 -12.12 -0.22
N ARG A 89 -7.48 -12.78 -1.22
CA ARG A 89 -6.76 -13.00 -2.48
C ARG A 89 -6.54 -11.68 -3.20
N CYS A 90 -5.40 -11.55 -3.89
CA CYS A 90 -5.09 -10.36 -4.68
C CYS A 90 -4.40 -10.74 -6.00
N LYS A 91 -4.44 -9.82 -6.94
CA LYS A 91 -3.75 -9.93 -8.24
C LYS A 91 -2.71 -8.83 -8.35
N VAL A 92 -1.46 -9.22 -8.61
CA VAL A 92 -0.38 -8.27 -8.90
C VAL A 92 -0.26 -8.13 -10.41
N PHE A 93 -0.31 -6.92 -10.92
CA PHE A 93 -0.09 -6.58 -12.32
C PHE A 93 1.21 -5.80 -12.50
N ASP A 94 2.03 -6.20 -13.47
CA ASP A 94 3.30 -5.55 -13.77
C ASP A 94 3.10 -4.41 -14.79
N PHE A 95 3.28 -3.18 -14.31
CA PHE A 95 3.26 -1.94 -15.08
C PHE A 95 4.61 -1.22 -15.08
N THR A 96 5.72 -1.94 -14.90
CA THR A 96 7.07 -1.37 -14.88
C THR A 96 7.46 -0.69 -16.20
N HIS A 97 6.79 -1.05 -17.30
CA HIS A 97 6.96 -0.43 -18.62
C HIS A 97 6.27 0.95 -18.73
N ILE A 98 5.36 1.29 -17.83
CA ILE A 98 4.70 2.60 -17.81
C ILE A 98 5.61 3.62 -17.14
N SER A 99 5.71 4.80 -17.76
CA SER A 99 6.62 5.85 -17.30
C SER A 99 5.94 7.02 -16.59
N ASP A 100 4.62 7.16 -16.68
CA ASP A 100 3.90 8.33 -16.16
C ASP A 100 2.68 7.93 -15.31
N LYS A 101 1.64 7.37 -15.92
CA LYS A 101 0.36 7.10 -15.25
C LYS A 101 -0.31 5.84 -15.79
N ILE A 102 -1.04 5.16 -14.92
CA ILE A 102 -1.89 4.02 -15.25
C ILE A 102 -3.30 4.54 -15.53
N THR A 103 -3.81 4.25 -16.70
CA THR A 103 -5.12 4.71 -17.20
C THR A 103 -6.09 3.54 -17.39
N ARG A 104 -7.34 3.85 -17.73
CA ARG A 104 -8.33 2.84 -18.15
C ARG A 104 -7.82 1.96 -19.29
N GLU A 105 -7.12 2.55 -20.26
CA GLU A 105 -6.61 1.80 -21.43
C GLU A 105 -5.59 0.73 -21.03
N ASP A 106 -4.77 1.00 -20.00
CA ASP A 106 -3.79 0.06 -19.48
C ASP A 106 -4.43 -1.10 -18.70
N LEU A 107 -5.63 -0.87 -18.15
CA LEU A 107 -6.35 -1.82 -17.31
C LEU A 107 -7.39 -2.65 -18.05
N LYS A 108 -7.93 -2.19 -19.18
CA LYS A 108 -9.10 -2.79 -19.83
C LYS A 108 -8.93 -4.26 -20.25
N ASP A 109 -7.70 -4.64 -20.61
CA ASP A 109 -7.37 -6.00 -21.07
C ASP A 109 -6.80 -6.88 -19.94
N LYS A 110 -6.71 -6.36 -18.72
CA LYS A 110 -6.31 -7.12 -17.54
C LYS A 110 -7.51 -7.89 -16.97
N ASN A 111 -7.25 -9.11 -16.49
CA ASN A 111 -8.28 -9.94 -15.84
C ASN A 111 -8.64 -9.38 -14.46
N ILE A 112 -9.40 -8.27 -14.44
CA ILE A 112 -9.90 -7.62 -13.22
C ILE A 112 -11.41 -7.88 -13.11
N GLU A 113 -11.80 -8.49 -11.98
CA GLU A 113 -13.16 -8.91 -11.70
C GLU A 113 -13.71 -8.24 -10.44
N LYS A 114 -15.03 -8.32 -10.28
CA LYS A 114 -15.71 -7.82 -9.08
C LYS A 114 -15.20 -8.57 -7.83
N GLY A 115 -14.83 -7.81 -6.82
CA GLY A 115 -14.33 -8.36 -5.55
C GLY A 115 -12.81 -8.57 -5.51
N ASP A 116 -12.10 -8.32 -6.60
CA ASP A 116 -10.64 -8.40 -6.59
C ASP A 116 -10.01 -7.31 -5.73
N PHE A 117 -8.89 -7.64 -5.09
CA PHE A 117 -7.89 -6.69 -4.64
C PHE A 117 -6.77 -6.67 -5.69
N VAL A 118 -6.48 -5.52 -6.29
CA VAL A 118 -5.46 -5.40 -7.34
C VAL A 118 -4.25 -4.64 -6.82
N ILE A 119 -3.04 -5.06 -7.19
CA ILE A 119 -1.80 -4.42 -6.78
C ILE A 119 -0.99 -4.08 -8.04
N PHE A 120 -0.54 -2.84 -8.13
CA PHE A 120 0.21 -2.33 -9.26
C PHE A 120 1.68 -2.23 -8.92
N LYS A 121 2.47 -3.10 -9.55
CA LYS A 121 3.93 -3.01 -9.57
C LYS A 121 4.35 -2.08 -10.68
N THR A 122 5.06 -1.03 -10.33
CA THR A 122 5.57 -0.05 -11.28
C THR A 122 7.09 0.12 -11.15
N ARG A 123 7.66 1.02 -11.92
CA ARG A 123 9.07 1.39 -11.79
C ARG A 123 9.42 2.06 -10.46
N ASN A 124 8.41 2.49 -9.68
CA ASN A 124 8.62 3.12 -8.37
C ASN A 124 9.34 2.18 -7.40
N SER A 125 9.08 0.85 -7.48
CA SER A 125 9.75 -0.16 -6.64
C SER A 125 11.27 -0.24 -6.82
N PHE A 126 11.81 0.33 -7.89
CA PHE A 126 13.26 0.30 -8.18
C PHE A 126 13.99 1.56 -7.73
N ARG A 127 13.30 2.46 -7.03
CA ARG A 127 13.85 3.70 -6.50
C ARG A 127 13.76 3.73 -4.99
N GLU A 128 14.80 4.29 -4.36
CA GLU A 128 14.84 4.49 -2.92
C GLU A 128 14.49 5.92 -2.52
N ASP A 129 14.76 6.89 -3.40
CA ASP A 129 14.44 8.31 -3.21
C ASP A 129 13.03 8.65 -3.72
N PHE A 130 12.45 9.74 -3.21
CA PHE A 130 11.16 10.23 -3.69
C PHE A 130 11.30 10.79 -5.11
N ASP A 131 10.62 10.15 -6.05
CA ASP A 131 10.53 10.61 -7.42
C ASP A 131 9.29 11.48 -7.61
N PHE A 132 9.46 12.78 -7.87
CA PHE A 132 8.36 13.69 -8.17
C PHE A 132 7.61 13.32 -9.46
N GLN A 133 8.16 12.42 -10.27
CA GLN A 133 7.55 11.86 -11.47
C GLN A 133 7.17 10.38 -11.28
N PHE A 134 6.84 9.98 -10.06
CA PHE A 134 6.41 8.61 -9.78
C PHE A 134 5.19 8.21 -10.59
N VAL A 135 5.11 6.93 -10.97
CA VAL A 135 3.96 6.37 -11.68
C VAL A 135 2.78 6.29 -10.72
N TYR A 136 1.62 6.73 -11.15
CA TYR A 136 0.41 6.82 -10.34
C TYR A 136 -0.83 6.31 -11.09
N LEU A 137 -1.94 6.09 -10.38
CA LEU A 137 -3.23 5.75 -10.97
C LEU A 137 -3.99 7.04 -11.32
N GLU A 138 -4.24 7.23 -12.60
CA GLU A 138 -4.99 8.38 -13.11
C GLU A 138 -6.50 8.19 -12.92
N LYS A 139 -7.26 9.27 -12.91
CA LYS A 139 -8.71 9.32 -12.72
C LYS A 139 -9.47 8.26 -13.53
N SER A 140 -9.18 8.10 -14.82
CA SER A 140 -9.89 7.13 -15.68
C SER A 140 -9.63 5.68 -15.27
N GLY A 141 -8.45 5.39 -14.73
CA GLY A 141 -8.12 4.10 -14.13
C GLY A 141 -8.91 3.86 -12.83
N ALA A 142 -9.05 4.88 -11.97
CA ALA A 142 -9.86 4.79 -10.76
C ALA A 142 -11.35 4.57 -11.06
N GLU A 143 -11.88 5.28 -12.07
CA GLU A 143 -13.24 5.08 -12.56
C GLU A 143 -13.46 3.65 -13.06
N PHE A 144 -12.50 3.11 -13.81
CA PHE A 144 -12.54 1.72 -14.29
C PHE A 144 -12.56 0.71 -13.14
N LEU A 145 -11.70 0.86 -12.13
CA LEU A 145 -11.68 -0.02 -10.97
C LEU A 145 -12.99 0.05 -10.17
N LYS A 146 -13.54 1.24 -10.00
CA LYS A 146 -14.88 1.44 -9.40
C LYS A 146 -15.95 0.71 -10.20
N GLU A 147 -15.99 0.85 -11.53
CA GLU A 147 -16.96 0.18 -12.41
C GLU A 147 -16.83 -1.34 -12.32
N LYS A 148 -15.62 -1.87 -12.21
CA LYS A 148 -15.35 -3.30 -12.01
C LYS A 148 -15.79 -3.79 -10.63
N GLY A 149 -15.91 -2.90 -9.65
CA GLY A 149 -16.30 -3.24 -8.28
C GLY A 149 -15.22 -3.97 -7.51
N VAL A 150 -13.95 -3.56 -7.68
CA VAL A 150 -12.83 -4.09 -6.89
C VAL A 150 -13.00 -3.70 -5.41
N VAL A 151 -12.43 -4.48 -4.49
CA VAL A 151 -12.50 -4.20 -3.05
C VAL A 151 -11.31 -3.36 -2.57
N GLY A 152 -10.21 -3.38 -3.30
CA GLY A 152 -9.03 -2.60 -2.95
C GLY A 152 -8.04 -2.47 -4.11
N VAL A 153 -7.16 -1.49 -3.99
CA VAL A 153 -6.03 -1.25 -4.89
C VAL A 153 -4.77 -0.93 -4.09
N GLY A 154 -3.64 -1.53 -4.46
CA GLY A 154 -2.33 -1.24 -3.90
C GLY A 154 -1.36 -0.70 -4.94
N ILE A 155 -0.39 0.13 -4.51
CA ILE A 155 0.65 0.69 -5.37
C ILE A 155 1.98 0.82 -4.64
N ASP A 156 3.08 0.76 -5.38
CA ASP A 156 4.45 0.92 -4.92
C ASP A 156 4.93 2.39 -4.91
N ALA A 157 4.01 3.32 -4.71
CA ALA A 157 4.27 4.74 -4.51
C ALA A 157 3.78 5.20 -3.14
N LEU A 158 4.28 6.33 -2.65
CA LEU A 158 3.83 6.98 -1.41
C LEU A 158 2.55 7.84 -1.63
N GLY A 159 1.83 7.59 -2.71
CA GLY A 159 0.56 8.19 -3.08
C GLY A 159 -0.02 7.47 -4.29
N ILE A 160 -1.33 7.15 -4.27
CA ILE A 160 -2.04 6.52 -5.40
C ILE A 160 -2.17 7.47 -6.58
N GLU A 161 -2.13 8.78 -6.34
CA GLU A 161 -2.25 9.82 -7.36
C GLU A 161 -1.16 10.88 -7.25
N ARG A 162 -0.94 11.61 -8.34
CA ARG A 162 0.02 12.70 -8.45
C ARG A 162 -0.58 13.87 -9.21
N ASP A 163 -0.43 15.08 -8.64
CA ASP A 163 -0.77 16.35 -9.31
C ASP A 163 -2.20 16.45 -9.90
N GLN A 164 -3.16 15.72 -9.32
CA GLN A 164 -4.58 15.86 -9.64
C GLN A 164 -5.20 16.91 -8.69
N PRO A 165 -5.64 18.09 -9.18
CA PRO A 165 -6.00 19.23 -8.32
C PRO A 165 -7.12 18.95 -7.33
N GLU A 166 -8.08 18.10 -7.71
CA GLU A 166 -9.26 17.78 -6.91
C GLU A 166 -9.12 16.45 -6.18
N HIS A 167 -7.96 15.79 -6.21
CA HIS A 167 -7.72 14.46 -5.65
C HIS A 167 -8.74 13.43 -6.14
N GLU A 168 -8.99 13.42 -7.46
CA GLU A 168 -10.08 12.64 -8.05
C GLU A 168 -9.90 11.14 -7.84
N THR A 169 -8.69 10.62 -7.97
CA THR A 169 -8.41 9.18 -7.79
C THR A 169 -8.79 8.72 -6.38
N HIS A 170 -8.31 9.40 -5.34
CA HIS A 170 -8.68 9.08 -3.95
C HIS A 170 -10.19 9.18 -3.74
N LYS A 171 -10.81 10.29 -4.15
CA LYS A 171 -12.25 10.51 -3.93
C LYS A 171 -13.12 9.47 -4.63
N ILE A 172 -12.75 9.05 -5.86
CA ILE A 172 -13.47 8.03 -6.61
C ILE A 172 -13.38 6.67 -5.89
N LEU A 173 -12.18 6.28 -5.48
CA LEU A 173 -11.93 4.98 -4.85
C LEU A 173 -12.54 4.92 -3.45
N LEU A 174 -12.18 5.86 -2.57
CA LEU A 174 -12.67 5.90 -1.20
C LEU A 174 -14.20 6.10 -1.15
N GLY A 175 -14.75 6.94 -2.06
CA GLY A 175 -16.20 7.14 -2.18
C GLY A 175 -16.96 5.90 -2.66
N ALA A 176 -16.29 4.97 -3.32
CA ALA A 176 -16.83 3.67 -3.70
C ALA A 176 -16.57 2.57 -2.65
N GLY A 177 -15.92 2.89 -1.53
CA GLY A 177 -15.54 1.93 -0.49
C GLY A 177 -14.39 1.00 -0.91
N VAL A 178 -13.61 1.39 -1.93
CA VAL A 178 -12.39 0.70 -2.36
C VAL A 178 -11.25 1.08 -1.43
N VAL A 179 -10.57 0.09 -0.86
CA VAL A 179 -9.41 0.29 0.00
C VAL A 179 -8.22 0.76 -0.82
N ILE A 180 -7.46 1.73 -0.31
CA ILE A 180 -6.20 2.17 -0.92
C ILE A 180 -5.05 1.72 -0.01
N LEU A 181 -4.05 1.03 -0.59
CA LEU A 181 -2.84 0.55 0.07
C LEU A 181 -1.63 1.13 -0.64
N GLU A 182 -0.85 1.94 0.05
CA GLU A 182 0.27 2.70 -0.51
C GLU A 182 1.61 2.32 0.13
N GLY A 183 2.72 2.80 -0.43
CA GLY A 183 4.05 2.62 0.14
C GLY A 183 4.59 1.19 0.04
N LEU A 184 4.16 0.43 -0.97
CA LEU A 184 4.60 -0.95 -1.17
C LEU A 184 6.01 -1.05 -1.76
N ARG A 185 6.63 -2.21 -1.61
CA ARG A 185 7.93 -2.59 -2.19
C ARG A 185 7.75 -3.89 -2.98
N LEU A 186 7.64 -3.78 -4.31
CA LEU A 186 7.24 -4.88 -5.18
C LEU A 186 8.36 -5.35 -6.12
N LYS A 187 9.59 -4.87 -5.93
CA LYS A 187 10.73 -5.17 -6.81
C LYS A 187 10.89 -6.66 -7.10
N GLU A 188 10.81 -7.50 -6.06
CA GLU A 188 11.03 -8.95 -6.13
C GLU A 188 9.71 -9.74 -6.34
N VAL A 189 8.58 -9.05 -6.52
CA VAL A 189 7.27 -9.68 -6.73
C VAL A 189 7.00 -9.79 -8.22
N GLU A 190 6.64 -10.98 -8.69
CA GLU A 190 6.22 -11.23 -10.08
C GLU A 190 4.73 -10.94 -10.26
N GLU A 191 4.30 -10.70 -11.51
CA GLU A 191 2.88 -10.65 -11.85
C GLU A 191 2.22 -12.01 -11.53
N GLY A 192 1.02 -11.98 -10.93
CA GLY A 192 0.32 -13.20 -10.57
C GLY A 192 -0.68 -13.05 -9.43
N GLU A 193 -1.19 -14.18 -8.97
CA GLU A 193 -2.14 -14.26 -7.86
C GLU A 193 -1.42 -14.60 -6.55
N TYR A 194 -1.88 -13.96 -5.48
CA TYR A 194 -1.32 -14.09 -4.13
C TYR A 194 -2.45 -14.03 -3.09
N PHE A 195 -2.11 -14.37 -1.86
CA PHE A 195 -2.90 -14.03 -0.70
C PHE A 195 -2.26 -12.81 -0.01
N LEU A 196 -3.02 -11.73 0.10
CA LEU A 196 -2.62 -10.48 0.78
C LEU A 196 -2.97 -10.54 2.26
N PHE A 197 -2.03 -10.16 3.11
CA PHE A 197 -2.27 -9.78 4.49
C PHE A 197 -1.74 -8.36 4.71
N ALA A 198 -2.65 -7.41 4.95
CA ALA A 198 -2.30 -5.99 5.14
C ALA A 198 -3.21 -5.33 6.19
N ALA A 199 -3.35 -5.95 7.37
CA ALA A 199 -4.17 -5.40 8.45
C ALA A 199 -3.50 -4.16 9.06
N PRO A 200 -4.14 -2.96 9.00
CA PRO A 200 -3.58 -1.73 9.58
C PRO A 200 -3.67 -1.72 11.10
N LEU A 201 -2.91 -0.84 11.74
CA LEU A 201 -3.08 -0.56 13.16
C LEU A 201 -4.50 -0.03 13.43
N LYS A 202 -5.14 -0.56 14.48
CA LYS A 202 -6.51 -0.16 14.86
C LYS A 202 -6.48 1.13 15.68
N ILE A 203 -6.27 2.26 15.03
CA ILE A 203 -6.18 3.58 15.65
C ILE A 203 -7.54 4.28 15.55
N LYS A 204 -8.18 4.54 16.69
CA LYS A 204 -9.50 5.16 16.73
C LYS A 204 -9.47 6.59 16.21
N GLY A 205 -10.34 6.91 15.25
CA GLY A 205 -10.53 8.24 14.70
C GLY A 205 -9.48 8.66 13.68
N ALA A 206 -8.57 7.77 13.27
CA ALA A 206 -7.54 8.09 12.29
C ALA A 206 -8.04 7.94 10.85
N GLU A 207 -7.50 8.79 9.98
CA GLU A 207 -7.76 8.84 8.54
C GLU A 207 -6.96 7.81 7.74
N ALA A 208 -5.95 7.20 8.36
CA ALA A 208 -5.12 6.14 7.81
C ALA A 208 -4.42 5.39 8.93
N ALA A 209 -3.76 4.28 8.63
CA ALA A 209 -2.80 3.68 9.55
C ALA A 209 -1.73 2.86 8.82
N PRO A 210 -0.48 2.84 9.36
CA PRO A 210 0.55 1.92 8.89
C PRO A 210 0.14 0.46 9.00
N THR A 211 0.65 -0.34 8.06
CA THR A 211 0.42 -1.78 8.01
C THR A 211 1.70 -2.55 7.70
N ARG A 212 1.83 -3.78 8.18
CA ARG A 212 2.77 -4.74 7.62
C ARG A 212 2.07 -5.46 6.47
N ALA A 213 2.43 -5.11 5.24
CA ALA A 213 1.87 -5.71 4.04
C ALA A 213 2.71 -6.92 3.60
N VAL A 214 2.05 -8.06 3.43
CA VAL A 214 2.69 -9.34 3.10
C VAL A 214 1.91 -10.03 1.99
N LEU A 215 2.63 -10.56 0.99
CA LEU A 215 2.07 -11.46 -0.01
C LEU A 215 2.50 -12.89 0.28
N ILE A 216 1.57 -13.83 0.19
CA ILE A 216 1.80 -15.26 0.37
C ILE A 216 1.43 -15.96 -0.94
N LYS A 217 2.35 -16.78 -1.47
CA LYS A 217 2.15 -17.61 -2.65
C LYS A 217 2.28 -19.08 -2.27
N GLU A 218 1.28 -19.88 -2.60
CA GLU A 218 1.36 -21.34 -2.50
C GLU A 218 2.24 -21.88 -3.63
N GLU A 219 3.06 -22.88 -3.32
CA GLU A 219 3.91 -23.60 -4.28
C GLU A 219 3.40 -25.01 -4.57
#